data_12ce511368ec6c663716476ab6244f2a
#
_entry.id   12ce511368ec6c663716476ab6244f2a
#
_cell.length_a   1.000
_cell.length_b   1.000
_cell.length_c   1.000
_cell.angle_alpha   90.00
_cell.angle_beta   90.00
_cell.angle_gamma   90.00
#
_symmetry.space_group_name_H-M   'P 1'
#
loop_
_entity.id
_entity.type
_entity.pdbx_description
1 polymer ?
#
loop_
_entity_poly.entity_id
_entity_poly.type
_entity_poly.pdbx_seq_one_letter_code
_entity_poly.pdbx_strand_id
1 'polypeptide(L)'
;MNAMLDNILSRLGIYDLMGVLYTGTIIAVTLWCVNGVFDIVKLQFDSLDVNGTFLFIVISYFLGLVFQEIGSFLSKSFFFRKNKLLHTAMCSKESDPYLMSDAEMKLLKMKLKEDHSYDNIADISYIYNYCKSYCFEHCDVSLIDKDQSIAAMSRSLSVFFSALSVFIFIIVFFNNGIRYIWLIPILMFLAVMMFIRFKRFTIIRYVRILRAYLYQKGRE
;
A
#
# COMPACT_ATOMS: atom_id res chain seq x y z
N MET A 1 -15.85 19.25 20.35
CA MET A 1 -15.51 18.73 19.01
C MET A 1 -14.17 17.99 19.02
N ASN A 2 -13.12 18.55 19.62
CA ASN A 2 -11.77 17.93 19.66
C ASN A 2 -11.76 16.58 20.40
N ALA A 3 -12.39 16.44 21.57
CA ALA A 3 -12.40 15.20 22.34
C ALA A 3 -13.10 14.02 21.63
N MET A 4 -14.09 14.29 20.78
CA MET A 4 -14.75 13.27 20.00
C MET A 4 -13.88 12.82 18.81
N LEU A 5 -13.20 13.75 18.17
CA LEU A 5 -12.23 13.47 17.11
C LEU A 5 -11.03 12.67 17.63
N ASP A 6 -10.48 13.05 18.78
CA ASP A 6 -9.37 12.34 19.41
C ASP A 6 -9.75 10.90 19.79
N ASN A 7 -10.98 10.68 20.26
CA ASN A 7 -11.49 9.35 20.60
C ASN A 7 -11.70 8.47 19.33
N ILE A 8 -12.14 9.05 18.21
CA ILE A 8 -12.27 8.34 16.95
C ILE A 8 -10.88 8.00 16.37
N LEU A 9 -9.97 8.97 16.37
CA LEU A 9 -8.60 8.79 15.84
C LEU A 9 -7.79 7.77 16.67
N SER A 10 -7.99 7.72 17.98
CA SER A 10 -7.32 6.73 18.84
C SER A 10 -7.81 5.29 18.63
N ARG A 11 -9.03 5.12 18.11
CA ARG A 11 -9.60 3.81 17.80
C ARG A 11 -9.30 3.32 16.37
N LEU A 12 -8.96 4.26 15.45
CA LEU A 12 -8.54 3.94 14.11
C LEU A 12 -7.10 3.45 14.14
N GLY A 13 -6.85 2.23 13.72
CA GLY A 13 -5.50 1.71 13.55
C GLY A 13 -4.71 2.54 12.52
N ILE A 14 -3.40 2.53 12.61
CA ILE A 14 -2.50 3.22 11.65
C ILE A 14 -2.83 2.79 10.21
N TYR A 15 -3.25 1.54 10.03
CA TYR A 15 -3.65 1.01 8.73
C TYR A 15 -4.88 1.72 8.17
N ASP A 16 -5.93 1.90 8.98
CA ASP A 16 -7.17 2.54 8.55
C ASP A 16 -6.96 4.03 8.30
N LEU A 17 -6.20 4.70 9.14
CA LEU A 17 -5.92 6.13 9.00
C LEU A 17 -5.08 6.41 7.74
N MET A 18 -3.92 5.74 7.61
CA MET A 18 -2.99 6.00 6.51
C MET A 18 -3.35 5.24 5.23
N GLY A 19 -3.76 3.98 5.36
CA GLY A 19 -4.05 3.11 4.22
C GLY A 19 -5.39 3.43 3.55
N VAL A 20 -6.37 3.84 4.31
CA VAL A 20 -7.74 4.04 3.82
C VAL A 20 -8.12 5.52 3.79
N LEU A 21 -8.22 6.17 4.95
CA LEU A 21 -8.74 7.54 5.04
C LEU A 21 -7.87 8.54 4.27
N TYR A 22 -6.56 8.53 4.49
CA TYR A 22 -5.64 9.45 3.81
C TYR A 22 -5.63 9.21 2.29
N THR A 23 -5.64 7.94 1.86
CA THR A 23 -5.75 7.58 0.45
C THR A 23 -7.04 8.10 -0.16
N GLY A 24 -8.17 7.86 0.50
CA GLY A 24 -9.47 8.31 0.02
C GLY A 24 -9.60 9.84 -0.01
N THR A 25 -8.99 10.55 0.93
CA THR A 25 -8.93 12.01 0.91
C THR A 25 -8.19 12.53 -0.31
N ILE A 26 -7.03 11.96 -0.66
CA ILE A 26 -6.29 12.33 -1.86
C ILE A 26 -7.15 12.08 -3.11
N ILE A 27 -7.83 10.93 -3.18
CA ILE A 27 -8.74 10.58 -4.28
C ILE A 27 -9.88 11.59 -4.39
N ALA A 28 -10.57 11.88 -3.29
CA ALA A 28 -11.70 12.81 -3.25
C ALA A 28 -11.30 14.23 -3.70
N VAL A 29 -10.19 14.75 -3.17
CA VAL A 29 -9.65 16.06 -3.56
C VAL A 29 -9.27 16.09 -5.03
N THR A 30 -8.61 15.04 -5.53
CA THR A 30 -8.21 14.97 -6.95
C THR A 30 -9.43 14.93 -7.85
N LEU A 31 -10.45 14.14 -7.51
CA LEU A 31 -11.72 14.11 -8.26
C LEU A 31 -12.44 15.45 -8.24
N TRP A 32 -12.42 16.15 -7.12
CA TRP A 32 -12.98 17.48 -7.02
C TRP A 32 -12.24 18.48 -7.93
N CYS A 33 -10.90 18.49 -7.91
CA CYS A 33 -10.10 19.32 -8.81
C CYS A 33 -10.40 19.00 -10.29
N VAL A 34 -10.49 17.73 -10.65
CA VAL A 34 -10.82 17.30 -12.03
C VAL A 34 -12.23 17.73 -12.40
N ASN A 35 -13.19 17.61 -11.50
CA ASN A 35 -14.57 18.09 -11.72
C ASN A 35 -14.60 19.62 -11.96
N GLY A 36 -13.84 20.40 -11.20
CA GLY A 36 -13.72 21.84 -11.40
C GLY A 36 -13.10 22.24 -12.73
N VAL A 37 -12.26 21.38 -13.33
CA VAL A 37 -11.64 21.62 -14.65
C VAL A 37 -12.55 21.25 -15.81
N PHE A 38 -13.31 20.13 -15.66
CA PHE A 38 -14.11 19.56 -16.75
C PHE A 38 -15.61 19.82 -16.63
N ASP A 39 -16.06 20.41 -15.52
CA ASP A 39 -17.49 20.68 -15.20
C ASP A 39 -18.40 19.48 -15.45
N ILE A 40 -17.94 18.29 -15.01
CA ILE A 40 -18.60 17.01 -15.27
C ILE A 40 -19.90 16.91 -14.47
N VAL A 41 -19.87 17.35 -13.21
CA VAL A 41 -20.99 17.33 -12.29
C VAL A 41 -21.13 18.72 -11.63
N LYS A 42 -22.30 19.29 -11.67
CA LYS A 42 -22.61 20.57 -10.98
C LYS A 42 -22.72 20.32 -9.46
N LEU A 43 -21.61 20.04 -8.81
CA LEU A 43 -21.52 19.95 -7.36
C LEU A 43 -21.21 21.35 -6.82
N GLN A 44 -22.23 22.06 -6.37
CA GLN A 44 -22.08 23.31 -5.63
C GLN A 44 -21.88 22.95 -4.14
N PHE A 45 -20.63 22.93 -3.70
CA PHE A 45 -20.32 22.97 -2.26
C PHE A 45 -20.11 24.43 -1.89
N ASP A 46 -21.18 25.17 -1.62
CA ASP A 46 -21.12 26.61 -1.34
C ASP A 46 -20.46 26.96 0.00
N SER A 47 -20.35 26.00 0.93
CA SER A 47 -19.56 26.12 2.15
C SER A 47 -19.30 24.73 2.76
N LEU A 48 -18.10 24.50 3.25
CA LEU A 48 -17.79 23.35 4.11
C LEU A 48 -18.34 23.64 5.50
N ASP A 49 -19.65 23.49 5.67
CA ASP A 49 -20.31 23.44 6.98
C ASP A 49 -19.91 22.13 7.70
N VAL A 50 -20.17 22.06 9.01
CA VAL A 50 -19.85 20.88 9.84
C VAL A 50 -20.40 19.60 9.22
N ASN A 51 -21.63 19.64 8.68
CA ASN A 51 -22.25 18.52 7.99
C ASN A 51 -21.52 18.13 6.70
N GLY A 52 -21.09 19.12 5.91
CA GLY A 52 -20.33 18.91 4.68
C GLY A 52 -18.95 18.30 4.96
N THR A 53 -18.28 18.74 6.03
CA THR A 53 -17.01 18.17 6.47
C THR A 53 -17.15 16.71 6.89
N PHE A 54 -18.19 16.39 7.67
CA PHE A 54 -18.47 15.01 8.07
C PHE A 54 -18.75 14.12 6.86
N LEU A 55 -19.59 14.59 5.93
CA LEU A 55 -19.90 13.86 4.69
C LEU A 55 -18.64 13.64 3.84
N PHE A 56 -17.77 14.64 3.74
CA PHE A 56 -16.49 14.53 3.02
C PHE A 56 -15.59 13.44 3.63
N ILE A 57 -15.49 13.36 4.96
CA ILE A 57 -14.70 12.32 5.64
C ILE A 57 -15.28 10.93 5.34
N VAL A 58 -16.61 10.77 5.41
CA VAL A 58 -17.29 9.50 5.12
C VAL A 58 -17.07 9.08 3.66
N ILE A 59 -17.25 9.99 2.71
CA ILE A 59 -17.00 9.72 1.28
C ILE A 59 -15.53 9.37 1.04
N SER A 60 -14.61 10.12 1.65
CA SER A 60 -13.17 9.84 1.54
C SER A 60 -12.83 8.44 2.06
N TYR A 61 -13.35 8.06 3.21
CA TYR A 61 -13.13 6.73 3.78
C TYR A 61 -13.67 5.64 2.84
N PHE A 62 -14.87 5.80 2.31
CA PHE A 62 -15.48 4.85 1.38
C PHE A 62 -14.68 4.72 0.08
N LEU A 63 -14.26 5.85 -0.52
CA LEU A 63 -13.39 5.84 -1.71
C LEU A 63 -12.07 5.13 -1.44
N GLY A 64 -11.47 5.36 -0.28
CA GLY A 64 -10.25 4.67 0.14
C GLY A 64 -10.43 3.16 0.19
N LEU A 65 -11.52 2.67 0.79
CA LEU A 65 -11.86 1.24 0.82
C LEU A 65 -12.03 0.65 -0.57
N VAL A 66 -12.83 1.29 -1.42
CA VAL A 66 -13.09 0.80 -2.79
C VAL A 66 -11.80 0.67 -3.59
N PHE A 67 -10.96 1.72 -3.60
CA PHE A 67 -9.69 1.66 -4.35
C PHE A 67 -8.67 0.70 -3.73
N GLN A 68 -8.73 0.46 -2.42
CA GLN A 68 -7.91 -0.53 -1.76
C GLN A 68 -8.29 -1.95 -2.19
N GLU A 69 -9.59 -2.26 -2.29
CA GLU A 69 -10.06 -3.55 -2.75
C GLU A 69 -9.76 -3.76 -4.24
N ILE A 70 -10.02 -2.76 -5.09
CA ILE A 70 -9.66 -2.82 -6.51
C ILE A 70 -8.14 -3.04 -6.66
N GLY A 71 -7.32 -2.28 -5.93
CA GLY A 71 -5.86 -2.43 -5.94
C GLY A 71 -5.42 -3.82 -5.46
N SER A 72 -6.08 -4.38 -4.44
CA SER A 72 -5.83 -5.74 -3.96
C SER A 72 -6.15 -6.79 -5.01
N PHE A 73 -7.30 -6.68 -5.65
CA PHE A 73 -7.74 -7.57 -6.71
C PHE A 73 -6.78 -7.54 -7.92
N LEU A 74 -6.46 -6.36 -8.43
CA LEU A 74 -5.54 -6.19 -9.56
C LEU A 74 -4.13 -6.69 -9.24
N SER A 75 -3.64 -6.45 -8.02
CA SER A 75 -2.31 -6.93 -7.62
C SER A 75 -2.23 -8.46 -7.54
N LYS A 76 -3.31 -9.12 -7.15
CA LYS A 76 -3.37 -10.59 -7.12
C LYS A 76 -3.48 -11.18 -8.54
N SER A 77 -4.27 -10.55 -9.40
CA SER A 77 -4.64 -11.09 -10.71
C SER A 77 -3.60 -10.85 -11.81
N PHE A 78 -3.01 -9.66 -11.88
CA PHE A 78 -2.23 -9.24 -13.06
C PHE A 78 -0.74 -9.01 -12.81
N PHE A 79 -0.33 -8.48 -11.65
CA PHE A 79 0.99 -7.89 -11.54
C PHE A 79 1.97 -8.59 -10.60
N PHE A 80 1.51 -9.43 -9.68
CA PHE A 80 2.41 -9.98 -8.67
C PHE A 80 2.16 -11.45 -8.37
N ARG A 81 2.97 -12.29 -8.94
CA ARG A 81 3.27 -13.54 -8.26
C ARG A 81 3.97 -13.17 -6.94
N LYS A 82 3.24 -13.25 -5.81
CA LYS A 82 3.73 -13.03 -4.43
C LYS A 82 5.13 -13.64 -4.24
N ASN A 83 5.35 -14.80 -4.82
CA ASN A 83 6.62 -15.54 -4.79
C ASN A 83 7.78 -14.78 -5.45
N LYS A 84 7.55 -13.96 -6.49
CA LYS A 84 8.62 -13.22 -7.16
C LYS A 84 9.18 -12.09 -6.28
N LEU A 85 8.32 -11.32 -5.60
CA LEU A 85 8.76 -10.27 -4.69
C LEU A 85 9.42 -10.85 -3.44
N LEU A 86 8.85 -11.94 -2.92
CA LEU A 86 9.42 -12.66 -1.78
C LEU A 86 10.78 -13.26 -2.15
N HIS A 87 10.92 -13.84 -3.35
CA HIS A 87 12.20 -14.31 -3.86
C HIS A 87 13.22 -13.16 -4.00
N THR A 88 12.80 -12.00 -4.50
CA THR A 88 13.67 -10.81 -4.57
C THR A 88 14.14 -10.38 -3.18
N ALA A 89 13.24 -10.40 -2.18
CA ALA A 89 13.58 -10.05 -0.80
C ALA A 89 14.62 -11.00 -0.18
N MET A 90 14.59 -12.29 -0.56
CA MET A 90 15.39 -13.37 0.03
C MET A 90 16.65 -13.73 -0.78
N CYS A 91 16.71 -13.46 -2.07
CA CYS A 91 17.75 -13.96 -2.99
C CYS A 91 18.48 -12.84 -3.73
N SER A 92 18.52 -11.64 -3.19
CA SER A 92 19.26 -10.56 -3.82
C SER A 92 20.76 -10.75 -3.63
N LYS A 93 21.50 -10.70 -4.74
CA LYS A 93 22.98 -10.74 -4.76
C LYS A 93 23.63 -9.38 -4.48
N GLU A 94 22.83 -8.32 -4.34
CA GLU A 94 23.32 -6.97 -4.16
C GLU A 94 23.38 -6.58 -2.68
N SER A 95 24.37 -5.78 -2.33
CA SER A 95 24.59 -5.18 -1.00
C SER A 95 23.58 -4.07 -0.68
N ASP A 96 22.31 -4.25 -1.05
CA ASP A 96 21.25 -3.31 -0.73
C ASP A 96 20.84 -3.51 0.75
N PRO A 97 20.94 -2.48 1.59
CA PRO A 97 20.59 -2.56 3.01
C PRO A 97 19.12 -2.91 3.26
N TYR A 98 18.27 -2.76 2.24
CA TYR A 98 16.84 -3.12 2.30
C TYR A 98 16.55 -4.59 1.97
N LEU A 99 17.56 -5.35 1.58
CA LEU A 99 17.44 -6.77 1.23
C LEU A 99 18.19 -7.63 2.26
N MET A 100 17.85 -8.92 2.32
CA MET A 100 18.58 -9.85 3.19
C MET A 100 19.93 -10.20 2.60
N SER A 101 20.96 -10.17 3.44
CA SER A 101 22.29 -10.66 3.06
C SER A 101 22.33 -12.19 3.01
N ASP A 102 23.27 -12.75 2.27
CA ASP A 102 23.48 -14.22 2.21
C ASP A 102 23.78 -14.82 3.59
N ALA A 103 24.44 -14.06 4.46
CA ALA A 103 24.73 -14.48 5.83
C ALA A 103 23.45 -14.55 6.67
N GLU A 104 22.58 -13.52 6.60
CA GLU A 104 21.28 -13.51 7.28
C GLU A 104 20.39 -14.66 6.78
N MET A 105 20.42 -14.95 5.47
CA MET A 105 19.64 -16.05 4.88
C MET A 105 20.15 -17.43 5.34
N LYS A 106 21.47 -17.64 5.45
CA LYS A 106 22.04 -18.87 6.01
C LYS A 106 21.63 -19.04 7.47
N LEU A 107 21.72 -17.98 8.26
CA LEU A 107 21.32 -17.96 9.66
C LEU A 107 19.83 -18.29 9.81
N LEU A 108 18.98 -17.70 8.98
CA LEU A 108 17.54 -17.97 8.97
C LEU A 108 17.25 -19.45 8.72
N LYS A 109 17.91 -20.05 7.72
CA LYS A 109 17.73 -21.47 7.41
C LYS A 109 18.22 -22.37 8.53
N MET A 110 19.33 -22.02 9.21
CA MET A 110 19.82 -22.78 10.36
C MET A 110 18.83 -22.72 11.52
N LYS A 111 18.35 -21.55 11.89
CA LYS A 111 17.37 -21.37 12.96
C LYS A 111 16.03 -22.09 12.70
N LEU A 112 15.55 -22.05 11.46
CA LEU A 112 14.35 -22.77 11.06
C LEU A 112 14.51 -24.30 11.12
N LYS A 113 15.72 -24.81 10.86
CA LYS A 113 16.03 -26.24 11.02
C LYS A 113 16.07 -26.67 12.48
N GLU A 114 16.56 -25.80 13.38
CA GLU A 114 16.58 -26.02 14.83
C GLU A 114 15.14 -26.07 15.38
N ASP A 115 14.26 -25.16 14.95
CA ASP A 115 12.88 -25.08 15.42
C ASP A 115 11.96 -26.20 14.88
N HIS A 116 12.24 -26.65 13.67
CA HIS A 116 11.47 -27.71 13.01
C HIS A 116 12.41 -28.75 12.42
N SER A 117 12.23 -30.02 12.78
CA SER A 117 12.89 -31.19 12.16
C SER A 117 12.51 -31.38 10.68
N TYR A 118 12.33 -30.28 9.94
CA TYR A 118 11.82 -30.29 8.58
C TYR A 118 12.97 -30.22 7.58
N ASP A 119 13.26 -31.35 6.93
CA ASP A 119 14.28 -31.45 5.89
C ASP A 119 13.98 -30.72 4.59
N ASN A 120 12.77 -30.22 4.40
CA ASN A 120 12.30 -29.64 3.14
C ASN A 120 11.93 -28.15 3.23
N ILE A 121 12.93 -27.30 3.61
CA ILE A 121 12.81 -25.82 3.60
C ILE A 121 12.97 -25.28 2.16
N ALA A 122 12.35 -25.93 1.17
CA ALA A 122 12.43 -25.48 -0.23
C ALA A 122 11.40 -24.40 -0.58
N ASP A 123 10.25 -24.33 0.16
CA ASP A 123 9.19 -23.36 -0.14
C ASP A 123 9.38 -22.05 0.65
N ILE A 124 9.82 -21.03 -0.11
CA ILE A 124 10.00 -19.66 0.36
C ILE A 124 8.71 -19.08 0.98
N SER A 125 7.54 -19.46 0.45
CA SER A 125 6.26 -19.00 0.97
C SER A 125 5.94 -19.59 2.34
N TYR A 126 6.33 -20.84 2.58
CA TYR A 126 6.18 -21.48 3.88
C TYR A 126 7.06 -20.80 4.92
N ILE A 127 8.35 -20.59 4.61
CA ILE A 127 9.29 -19.87 5.48
C ILE A 127 8.72 -18.51 5.90
N TYR A 128 8.25 -17.74 4.93
CA TYR A 128 7.70 -16.42 5.19
C TYR A 128 6.44 -16.48 6.07
N ASN A 129 5.51 -17.39 5.78
CA ASN A 129 4.28 -17.50 6.56
C ASN A 129 4.55 -17.94 8.00
N TYR A 130 5.50 -18.85 8.21
CA TYR A 130 5.93 -19.26 9.54
C TYR A 130 6.55 -18.10 10.33
N CYS A 131 7.56 -17.42 9.76
CA CYS A 131 8.18 -16.26 10.40
C CYS A 131 7.15 -15.16 10.69
N LYS A 132 6.19 -14.97 9.78
CA LYS A 132 5.12 -14.01 9.96
C LYS A 132 4.24 -14.35 11.16
N SER A 133 3.74 -15.60 11.27
CA SER A 133 2.91 -16.02 12.42
C SER A 133 3.66 -15.87 13.73
N TYR A 134 4.90 -16.31 13.78
CA TYR A 134 5.75 -16.16 14.96
C TYR A 134 5.94 -14.69 15.38
N CYS A 135 6.23 -13.80 14.42
CA CYS A 135 6.40 -12.37 14.70
C CYS A 135 5.11 -11.71 15.23
N PHE A 136 3.96 -12.10 14.70
CA PHE A 136 2.68 -11.54 15.15
C PHE A 136 2.31 -11.97 16.59
N GLU A 137 2.86 -13.07 17.08
CA GLU A 137 2.64 -13.56 18.44
C GLU A 137 3.68 -13.03 19.44
N HIS A 138 4.92 -12.80 19.00
CA HIS A 138 6.06 -12.60 19.92
C HIS A 138 6.81 -11.27 19.72
N CYS A 139 6.53 -10.50 18.65
CA CYS A 139 7.26 -9.28 18.32
C CYS A 139 6.35 -8.04 18.31
N ASP A 140 6.93 -6.84 18.46
CA ASP A 140 6.25 -5.61 18.16
C ASP A 140 6.09 -5.45 16.64
N VAL A 141 4.83 -5.48 16.19
CA VAL A 141 4.46 -5.41 14.77
C VAL A 141 4.18 -4.00 14.26
N SER A 142 4.27 -2.98 15.11
CA SER A 142 3.89 -1.59 14.77
C SER A 142 4.58 -1.05 13.51
N LEU A 143 5.87 -1.33 13.34
CA LEU A 143 6.64 -0.95 12.15
C LEU A 143 6.25 -1.77 10.91
N ILE A 144 5.87 -3.02 11.10
CA ILE A 144 5.41 -3.91 10.01
C ILE A 144 4.05 -3.42 9.49
N ASP A 145 3.16 -3.03 10.39
CA ASP A 145 1.84 -2.48 10.05
C ASP A 145 1.96 -1.12 9.35
N LYS A 146 2.91 -0.28 9.76
CA LYS A 146 3.22 0.97 9.07
C LYS A 146 3.68 0.74 7.63
N ASP A 147 4.59 -0.20 7.40
CA ASP A 147 5.04 -0.52 6.04
C ASP A 147 3.90 -1.11 5.19
N GLN A 148 3.04 -1.93 5.80
CA GLN A 148 1.85 -2.46 5.15
C GLN A 148 0.88 -1.35 4.74
N SER A 149 0.65 -0.36 5.60
CA SER A 149 -0.22 0.78 5.33
C SER A 149 0.31 1.63 4.18
N ILE A 150 1.62 1.93 4.17
CA ILE A 150 2.26 2.69 3.09
C ILE A 150 2.20 1.92 1.77
N ALA A 151 2.42 0.60 1.79
CA ALA A 151 2.29 -0.24 0.61
C ALA A 151 0.85 -0.26 0.07
N ALA A 152 -0.15 -0.41 0.95
CA ALA A 152 -1.56 -0.39 0.58
C ALA A 152 -1.98 0.96 -0.03
N MET A 153 -1.62 2.08 0.60
CA MET A 153 -1.84 3.43 0.09
C MET A 153 -1.23 3.62 -1.30
N SER A 154 0.05 3.28 -1.46
CA SER A 154 0.77 3.47 -2.72
C SER A 154 0.16 2.62 -3.85
N ARG A 155 -0.29 1.41 -3.55
CA ARG A 155 -0.98 0.53 -4.49
C ARG A 155 -2.31 1.14 -4.96
N SER A 156 -3.14 1.59 -4.02
CA SER A 156 -4.46 2.17 -4.31
C SER A 156 -4.33 3.45 -5.14
N LEU A 157 -3.40 4.34 -4.78
CA LEU A 157 -3.12 5.57 -5.54
C LEU A 157 -2.58 5.28 -6.94
N SER A 158 -1.73 4.25 -7.11
CA SER A 158 -1.25 3.85 -8.44
C SER A 158 -2.40 3.43 -9.35
N VAL A 159 -3.33 2.62 -8.83
CA VAL A 159 -4.53 2.19 -9.59
C VAL A 159 -5.43 3.38 -9.89
N PHE A 160 -5.67 4.26 -8.91
CA PHE A 160 -6.48 5.46 -9.09
C PHE A 160 -5.92 6.37 -10.19
N PHE A 161 -4.64 6.73 -10.14
CA PHE A 161 -4.02 7.62 -11.14
C PHE A 161 -3.99 6.98 -12.53
N SER A 162 -3.81 5.65 -12.62
CA SER A 162 -3.92 4.94 -13.89
C SER A 162 -5.33 5.00 -14.47
N ALA A 163 -6.35 4.74 -13.65
CA ALA A 163 -7.75 4.80 -14.07
C ALA A 163 -8.15 6.24 -14.46
N LEU A 164 -7.73 7.24 -13.68
CA LEU A 164 -8.00 8.65 -13.96
C LEU A 164 -7.32 9.10 -15.26
N SER A 165 -6.10 8.64 -15.54
CA SER A 165 -5.40 8.93 -16.81
C SER A 165 -6.19 8.40 -18.01
N VAL A 166 -6.70 7.15 -17.92
CA VAL A 166 -7.55 6.58 -18.98
C VAL A 166 -8.87 7.36 -19.11
N PHE A 167 -9.49 7.73 -18.00
CA PHE A 167 -10.72 8.51 -18.01
C PHE A 167 -10.54 9.89 -18.68
N ILE A 168 -9.47 10.62 -18.33
CA ILE A 168 -9.16 11.92 -18.97
C ILE A 168 -8.86 11.71 -20.45
N PHE A 169 -8.14 10.65 -20.84
CA PHE A 169 -7.90 10.35 -22.25
C PHE A 169 -9.21 10.19 -23.03
N ILE A 170 -10.18 9.47 -22.47
CA ILE A 170 -11.51 9.32 -23.08
C ILE A 170 -12.21 10.68 -23.23
N ILE A 171 -12.23 11.49 -22.17
CA ILE A 171 -12.87 12.83 -22.21
C ILE A 171 -12.21 13.72 -23.28
N VAL A 172 -10.88 13.79 -23.30
CA VAL A 172 -10.12 14.60 -24.27
C VAL A 172 -10.41 14.15 -25.71
N PHE A 173 -10.51 12.84 -25.92
CA PHE A 173 -10.77 12.29 -27.25
C PHE A 173 -12.20 12.59 -27.74
N PHE A 174 -13.21 12.48 -26.89
CA PHE A 174 -14.61 12.72 -27.29
C PHE A 174 -15.02 14.20 -27.30
N ASN A 175 -14.44 15.04 -26.44
CA ASN A 175 -14.83 16.43 -26.28
C ASN A 175 -13.89 17.43 -26.97
N ASN A 176 -12.98 16.99 -27.84
CA ASN A 176 -11.95 17.82 -28.49
C ASN A 176 -11.15 18.69 -27.49
N GLY A 177 -11.02 18.25 -26.25
CA GLY A 177 -10.35 18.94 -25.15
C GLY A 177 -8.83 18.86 -25.20
N ILE A 178 -8.20 19.05 -26.38
CA ILE A 178 -6.73 18.93 -26.60
C ILE A 178 -5.94 19.74 -25.56
N ARG A 179 -6.52 20.83 -25.05
CA ARG A 179 -5.90 21.67 -24.02
C ARG A 179 -5.45 20.91 -22.77
N TYR A 180 -6.08 19.80 -22.41
CA TYR A 180 -5.82 19.03 -21.19
C TYR A 180 -5.01 17.74 -21.43
N ILE A 181 -4.52 17.51 -22.63
CA ILE A 181 -3.77 16.31 -23.01
C ILE A 181 -2.50 16.12 -22.16
N TRP A 182 -1.92 17.19 -21.68
CA TRP A 182 -0.72 17.19 -20.83
C TRP A 182 -0.94 16.61 -19.44
N LEU A 183 -2.19 16.52 -18.96
CA LEU A 183 -2.51 15.86 -17.69
C LEU A 183 -2.27 14.34 -17.73
N ILE A 184 -2.44 13.73 -18.91
CA ILE A 184 -2.30 12.29 -19.08
C ILE A 184 -0.89 11.79 -18.72
N PRO A 185 0.22 12.34 -19.30
CA PRO A 185 1.56 11.90 -18.93
C PRO A 185 1.90 12.18 -17.47
N ILE A 186 1.41 13.25 -16.87
CA ILE A 186 1.63 13.55 -15.44
C ILE A 186 0.97 12.48 -14.56
N LEU A 187 -0.29 12.13 -14.82
CA LEU A 187 -1.00 11.12 -14.06
C LEU A 187 -0.37 9.72 -14.23
N MET A 188 0.06 9.39 -15.44
CA MET A 188 0.80 8.16 -15.70
C MET A 188 2.13 8.12 -14.96
N PHE A 189 2.88 9.23 -14.94
CA PHE A 189 4.11 9.34 -14.15
C PHE A 189 3.84 9.14 -12.65
N LEU A 190 2.82 9.78 -12.09
CA LEU A 190 2.42 9.58 -10.69
C LEU A 190 2.01 8.13 -10.42
N ALA A 191 1.28 7.49 -11.32
CA ALA A 191 0.90 6.09 -11.21
C ALA A 191 2.13 5.18 -11.14
N VAL A 192 3.12 5.39 -12.01
CA VAL A 192 4.38 4.62 -12.03
C VAL A 192 5.19 4.85 -10.76
N MET A 193 5.33 6.10 -10.30
CA MET A 193 6.03 6.42 -9.05
C MET A 193 5.39 5.74 -7.84
N MET A 194 4.06 5.77 -7.73
CA MET A 194 3.33 5.07 -6.67
C MET A 194 3.47 3.56 -6.76
N PHE A 195 3.53 3.01 -7.96
CA PHE A 195 3.77 1.58 -8.18
C PHE A 195 5.17 1.13 -7.74
N ILE A 196 6.21 1.91 -8.06
CA ILE A 196 7.58 1.64 -7.61
C ILE A 196 7.64 1.69 -6.08
N ARG A 197 7.01 2.70 -5.47
CA ARG A 197 6.91 2.84 -4.02
C ARG A 197 6.21 1.64 -3.38
N PHE A 198 5.10 1.18 -3.95
CA PHE A 198 4.39 -0.02 -3.50
C PHE A 198 5.30 -1.25 -3.49
N LYS A 199 6.04 -1.52 -4.57
CA LYS A 199 7.01 -2.62 -4.64
C LYS A 199 8.05 -2.53 -3.53
N ARG A 200 8.66 -1.36 -3.38
CA ARG A 200 9.71 -1.12 -2.40
C ARG A 200 9.23 -1.40 -0.97
N PHE A 201 8.10 -0.83 -0.56
CA PHE A 201 7.58 -1.05 0.80
C PHE A 201 7.08 -2.48 1.03
N THR A 202 6.61 -3.16 0.02
CA THR A 202 6.28 -4.59 0.11
C THR A 202 7.52 -5.44 0.40
N ILE A 203 8.64 -5.16 -0.29
CA ILE A 203 9.92 -5.86 -0.07
C ILE A 203 10.45 -5.54 1.33
N ILE A 204 10.50 -4.27 1.73
CA ILE A 204 10.95 -3.83 3.07
C ILE A 204 10.15 -4.56 4.16
N ARG A 205 8.83 -4.67 4.02
CA ARG A 205 7.98 -5.41 4.97
C ARG A 205 8.37 -6.89 5.06
N TYR A 206 8.63 -7.54 3.93
CA TYR A 206 9.05 -8.94 3.93
C TYR A 206 10.36 -9.14 4.67
N VAL A 207 11.36 -8.32 4.35
CA VAL A 207 12.67 -8.37 5.01
C VAL A 207 12.57 -8.07 6.51
N ARG A 208 11.76 -7.09 6.89
CA ARG A 208 11.55 -6.72 8.30
C ARG A 208 10.94 -7.86 9.11
N ILE A 209 9.97 -8.59 8.58
CA ILE A 209 9.40 -9.77 9.23
C ILE A 209 10.47 -10.85 9.45
N LEU A 210 11.28 -11.13 8.42
CA LEU A 210 12.31 -12.15 8.51
C LEU A 210 13.42 -11.76 9.50
N ARG A 211 13.85 -10.48 9.52
CA ARG A 211 14.82 -9.95 10.49
C ARG A 211 14.26 -9.94 11.92
N ALA A 212 12.98 -9.58 12.10
CA ALA A 212 12.34 -9.61 13.41
C ALA A 212 12.34 -11.01 14.00
N TYR A 213 12.02 -12.03 13.20
CA TYR A 213 12.14 -13.43 13.60
C TYR A 213 13.55 -13.81 14.02
N LEU A 214 14.56 -13.48 13.20
CA LEU A 214 15.96 -13.77 13.51
C LEU A 214 16.43 -13.11 14.80
N TYR A 215 16.03 -11.86 15.02
CA TYR A 215 16.43 -11.11 16.20
C TYR A 215 15.81 -11.68 17.47
N GLN A 216 14.54 -12.07 17.42
CA GLN A 216 13.84 -12.66 18.59
C GLN A 216 14.44 -14.02 18.93
N LYS A 217 14.61 -14.90 17.94
CA LYS A 217 15.21 -16.24 18.11
C LYS A 217 16.71 -16.21 18.46
N GLY A 218 17.39 -15.12 18.24
CA GLY A 218 18.78 -14.91 18.69
C GLY A 218 18.89 -14.53 20.17
N ARG A 219 17.75 -14.19 20.82
CA ARG A 219 17.68 -13.84 22.25
C ARG A 219 17.23 -15.01 23.14
N GLU A 220 16.54 -15.99 22.55
CA GLU A 220 16.19 -17.27 23.18
C GLU A 220 17.39 -18.23 23.17
#